data_720ab059af633243218b7b1af0669fcf
#
_entry.id   720ab059af633243218b7b1af0669fcf
#
_cell.length_a   1.000
_cell.length_b   1.000
_cell.length_c   1.000
_cell.angle_alpha   90.00
_cell.angle_beta   90.00
_cell.angle_gamma   90.00
#
_symmetry.space_group_name_H-M   'P 1'
#
loop_
_entity.id
_entity.type
_entity.pdbx_description
1 polymer ?
#
loop_
_entity_poly.entity_id
_entity_poly.type
_entity_poly.pdbx_seq_one_letter_code
_entity_poly.pdbx_strand_id
1 'polypeptide(L)'
;MDRYLLTATLRRDGSSRFSENNRWGLFPSAALAWTISNEPFMKATENVLSKLKLRLGYGVTGQQEIGDYQYITSYSFSTNPNTTYLGTTLLKPNGYSPDLKWEQTTTYNVAIDFGFLNNRINGSIEYYQKHTKDLLNTISAAAGTNFINLITANVGKMKNKGVEANVNAIAIQSKDFTWEVGYNITWNDSKITKLTTTFNPDYQGIDAGTNQKHQVGEMPGTFYLYQQVYDENGKPIQNAFVDRNNDGQI
;
A
#
# COMPACT_ATOMS: atom_id res chain seq x y z
N MET A 1 -29.12 13.09 -21.40
CA MET A 1 -28.49 11.77 -21.19
C MET A 1 -27.00 11.99 -21.07
N ASP A 2 -26.44 11.65 -19.92
CA ASP A 2 -25.04 11.88 -19.63
C ASP A 2 -24.19 10.76 -20.23
N ARG A 3 -23.58 11.03 -21.40
CA ARG A 3 -22.69 10.08 -22.07
C ARG A 3 -21.29 10.15 -21.51
N TYR A 4 -20.84 11.36 -21.23
CA TYR A 4 -19.50 11.66 -20.75
C TYR A 4 -19.59 12.37 -19.43
N LEU A 5 -18.86 11.88 -18.43
CA LEU A 5 -18.73 12.52 -17.13
C LEU A 5 -17.24 12.75 -16.85
N LEU A 6 -16.92 13.97 -16.50
CA LEU A 6 -15.56 14.37 -16.10
C LEU A 6 -15.64 14.97 -14.70
N THR A 7 -14.81 14.46 -13.80
CA THR A 7 -14.58 15.04 -12.48
C THR A 7 -13.11 15.35 -12.33
N ALA A 8 -12.78 16.53 -11.83
CA ALA A 8 -11.42 16.92 -11.48
C ALA A 8 -11.41 17.56 -10.11
N THR A 9 -10.43 17.20 -9.29
CA THR A 9 -10.27 17.75 -7.94
C THR A 9 -8.81 18.10 -7.70
N LEU A 10 -8.58 19.22 -7.06
CA LEU A 10 -7.28 19.63 -6.58
C LEU A 10 -7.38 19.92 -5.08
N ARG A 11 -6.68 19.14 -4.25
CA ARG A 11 -6.65 19.31 -2.81
C ARG A 11 -5.25 19.69 -2.34
N ARG A 12 -5.17 20.64 -1.43
CA ARG A 12 -3.95 21.00 -0.73
C ARG A 12 -4.15 20.80 0.75
N ASP A 13 -3.36 19.89 1.33
CA ASP A 13 -3.43 19.55 2.75
C ASP A 13 -2.15 19.96 3.47
N GLY A 14 -2.27 20.38 4.72
CA GLY A 14 -1.14 20.71 5.58
C GLY A 14 -1.11 19.86 6.83
N SER A 15 0.10 19.45 7.26
CA SER A 15 0.29 18.71 8.50
C SER A 15 1.41 19.28 9.33
N SER A 16 1.14 19.55 10.61
CA SER A 16 2.13 20.00 11.58
C SER A 16 3.16 18.90 11.98
N ARG A 17 2.95 17.67 11.52
CA ARG A 17 3.90 16.56 11.72
C ARG A 17 5.15 16.69 10.87
N PHE A 18 5.15 17.58 9.89
CA PHE A 18 6.27 17.88 9.01
C PHE A 18 6.81 19.29 9.24
N SER A 19 8.09 19.49 8.93
CA SER A 19 8.73 20.80 8.93
C SER A 19 8.00 21.79 8.02
N GLU A 20 8.23 23.07 8.21
CA GLU A 20 7.56 24.13 7.44
C GLU A 20 7.69 23.95 5.92
N ASN A 21 8.87 23.52 5.46
CA ASN A 21 9.15 23.29 4.04
C ASN A 21 8.42 22.08 3.46
N ASN A 22 8.09 21.08 4.28
CA ASN A 22 7.47 19.82 3.85
C ASN A 22 6.01 19.66 4.31
N ARG A 23 5.48 20.68 4.99
CA ARG A 23 4.15 20.67 5.62
C ARG A 23 3.02 20.46 4.65
N TRP A 24 3.12 21.04 3.45
CA TRP A 24 2.04 21.07 2.48
C TRP A 24 2.20 20.01 1.40
N GLY A 25 1.13 19.22 1.20
CA GLY A 25 0.98 18.27 0.10
C GLY A 25 -0.06 18.76 -0.91
N LEU A 26 0.15 18.48 -2.19
CA LEU A 26 -0.79 18.76 -3.28
C LEU A 26 -1.25 17.43 -3.88
N PHE A 27 -2.57 17.23 -3.92
CA PHE A 27 -3.21 15.96 -4.27
C PHE A 27 -4.25 16.15 -5.38
N PRO A 28 -3.81 16.14 -6.66
CA PRO A 28 -4.70 16.19 -7.80
C PRO A 28 -5.41 14.86 -8.03
N SER A 29 -6.64 14.90 -8.54
CA SER A 29 -7.34 13.73 -9.08
C SER A 29 -8.19 14.11 -10.27
N ALA A 30 -8.39 13.15 -11.19
CA ALA A 30 -9.28 13.26 -12.31
C ALA A 30 -9.93 11.92 -12.62
N ALA A 31 -11.21 11.93 -12.98
CA ALA A 31 -11.93 10.76 -13.40
C ALA A 31 -12.77 11.07 -14.65
N LEU A 32 -12.70 10.18 -15.62
CA LEU A 32 -13.49 10.21 -16.85
C LEU A 32 -14.37 8.95 -16.90
N ALA A 33 -15.63 9.13 -17.21
CA ALA A 33 -16.51 8.02 -17.50
C ALA A 33 -17.25 8.24 -18.82
N TRP A 34 -17.29 7.18 -19.64
CA TRP A 34 -18.01 7.15 -20.92
C TRP A 34 -19.05 6.05 -20.86
N THR A 35 -20.34 6.46 -20.90
CA THR A 35 -21.46 5.53 -20.97
C THR A 35 -21.71 5.13 -22.43
N ILE A 36 -20.98 4.10 -22.88
CA ILE A 36 -20.97 3.61 -24.26
C ILE A 36 -22.35 3.12 -24.66
N SER A 37 -23.08 2.48 -23.77
CA SER A 37 -24.46 2.01 -24.02
C SER A 37 -25.44 3.13 -24.43
N ASN A 38 -25.13 4.40 -24.12
CA ASN A 38 -25.98 5.53 -24.50
C ASN A 38 -25.63 6.09 -25.90
N GLU A 39 -24.67 5.51 -26.60
CA GLU A 39 -24.29 5.94 -27.94
C GLU A 39 -25.26 5.42 -29.01
N PRO A 40 -25.54 6.18 -30.09
CA PRO A 40 -26.47 5.79 -31.13
C PRO A 40 -26.13 4.44 -31.77
N PHE A 41 -24.85 4.12 -31.93
CA PHE A 41 -24.39 2.86 -32.53
C PHE A 41 -24.65 1.62 -31.66
N MET A 42 -24.95 1.82 -30.36
CA MET A 42 -25.26 0.73 -29.41
C MET A 42 -26.74 0.38 -29.33
N LYS A 43 -27.65 1.13 -29.96
CA LYS A 43 -29.09 0.89 -29.88
C LYS A 43 -29.53 -0.51 -30.35
N ALA A 44 -28.83 -1.07 -31.33
CA ALA A 44 -29.13 -2.43 -31.80
C ALA A 44 -28.84 -3.53 -30.78
N THR A 45 -28.00 -3.25 -29.79
CA THR A 45 -27.57 -4.20 -28.75
C THR A 45 -28.32 -4.05 -27.43
N GLU A 46 -29.19 -3.05 -27.29
CA GLU A 46 -29.84 -2.64 -26.03
C GLU A 46 -30.62 -3.80 -25.36
N ASN A 47 -31.22 -4.68 -26.15
CA ASN A 47 -31.95 -5.84 -25.63
C ASN A 47 -31.06 -6.89 -24.94
N VAL A 48 -29.78 -6.95 -25.29
CA VAL A 48 -28.82 -7.90 -24.72
C VAL A 48 -27.85 -7.19 -23.77
N LEU A 49 -27.21 -6.09 -24.23
CA LEU A 49 -26.24 -5.30 -23.49
C LEU A 49 -26.91 -4.02 -22.98
N SER A 50 -27.47 -4.08 -21.78
CA SER A 50 -28.22 -2.98 -21.16
C SER A 50 -27.35 -1.87 -20.63
N LYS A 51 -26.10 -2.18 -20.29
CA LYS A 51 -25.15 -1.22 -19.76
C LYS A 51 -23.74 -1.56 -20.21
N LEU A 52 -23.05 -0.57 -20.72
CA LEU A 52 -21.61 -0.61 -20.96
C LEU A 52 -21.04 0.77 -20.66
N LYS A 53 -20.15 0.83 -19.66
CA LYS A 53 -19.52 2.09 -19.21
C LYS A 53 -18.04 1.88 -19.00
N LEU A 54 -17.22 2.69 -19.64
CA LEU A 54 -15.79 2.77 -19.42
C LEU A 54 -15.52 3.84 -18.36
N ARG A 55 -14.66 3.53 -17.38
CA ARG A 55 -14.17 4.47 -16.36
C ARG A 55 -12.65 4.51 -16.39
N LEU A 56 -12.11 5.71 -16.37
CA LEU A 56 -10.69 5.98 -16.26
C LEU A 56 -10.47 6.88 -15.04
N GLY A 57 -9.49 6.57 -14.22
CA GLY A 57 -9.19 7.32 -13.03
C GLY A 57 -7.70 7.56 -12.85
N TYR A 58 -7.40 8.73 -12.36
CA TYR A 58 -6.08 9.15 -11.89
C TYR A 58 -6.24 9.87 -10.58
N GLY A 59 -5.38 9.59 -9.61
CA GLY A 59 -5.40 10.31 -8.34
C GLY A 59 -4.09 10.20 -7.59
N VAL A 60 -3.77 11.26 -6.86
CA VAL A 60 -2.66 11.27 -5.90
C VAL A 60 -3.24 11.41 -4.50
N THR A 61 -2.83 10.53 -3.59
CA THR A 61 -3.17 10.58 -2.18
C THR A 61 -1.91 10.72 -1.33
N GLY A 62 -2.03 11.39 -0.19
CA GLY A 62 -0.95 11.56 0.78
C GLY A 62 -1.23 10.80 2.07
N GLN A 63 -0.16 10.31 2.70
CA GLN A 63 -0.18 9.69 4.00
C GLN A 63 0.81 10.42 4.91
N GLN A 64 0.39 10.70 6.14
CA GLN A 64 1.14 11.48 7.15
C GLN A 64 1.13 10.82 8.53
N GLU A 65 0.71 9.58 8.64
CA GLU A 65 0.53 8.91 9.92
C GLU A 65 1.88 8.50 10.52
N ILE A 66 2.52 9.47 11.16
CA ILE A 66 3.74 9.34 11.94
C ILE A 66 3.53 9.98 13.30
N GLY A 67 4.42 9.73 14.25
CA GLY A 67 4.43 10.42 15.54
C GLY A 67 4.63 11.94 15.39
N ASP A 68 4.16 12.69 16.38
CA ASP A 68 4.30 14.14 16.39
C ASP A 68 5.76 14.54 16.68
N TYR A 69 6.17 15.70 16.15
CA TYR A 69 7.49 16.32 16.36
C TYR A 69 8.71 15.48 15.97
N GLN A 70 8.56 14.45 15.12
CA GLN A 70 9.67 13.60 14.67
C GLN A 70 10.65 14.31 13.73
N TYR A 71 10.32 15.51 13.26
CA TYR A 71 11.20 16.31 12.41
C TYR A 71 12.11 17.27 13.18
N ILE A 72 11.91 17.41 14.50
CA ILE A 72 12.74 18.27 15.36
C ILE A 72 13.34 17.49 16.54
N THR A 73 14.43 18.01 17.06
CA THR A 73 15.03 17.49 18.29
C THR A 73 14.07 17.67 19.46
N SER A 74 13.78 16.61 20.17
CA SER A 74 12.94 16.61 21.37
C SER A 74 13.50 15.69 22.44
N TYR A 75 13.00 15.84 23.66
CA TYR A 75 13.38 15.01 24.79
C TYR A 75 12.16 14.41 25.43
N SER A 76 12.30 13.19 25.91
CA SER A 76 11.28 12.50 26.71
C SER A 76 11.86 12.11 28.07
N PHE A 77 10.98 12.04 29.07
CA PHE A 77 11.33 11.43 30.33
C PHE A 77 11.53 9.93 30.15
N SER A 78 12.63 9.40 30.72
CA SER A 78 12.77 7.95 30.75
C SER A 78 11.72 7.33 31.66
N THR A 79 10.96 6.39 31.14
CA THR A 79 9.99 5.62 31.93
C THR A 79 10.62 4.45 32.68
N ASN A 80 11.92 4.19 32.46
CA ASN A 80 12.63 3.12 33.13
C ASN A 80 13.06 3.59 34.53
N PRO A 81 12.58 2.97 35.61
CA PRO A 81 12.93 3.37 36.97
C PRO A 81 14.44 3.25 37.28
N ASN A 82 15.17 2.47 36.48
CA ASN A 82 16.62 2.29 36.62
C ASN A 82 17.44 3.43 35.95
N THR A 83 16.80 4.42 35.34
CA THR A 83 17.49 5.57 34.70
C THR A 83 17.39 6.83 35.52
N THR A 84 17.25 6.73 36.82
CA THR A 84 17.39 7.85 37.75
C THR A 84 18.85 8.02 38.13
N TYR A 85 19.36 9.24 38.03
CA TYR A 85 20.66 9.61 38.54
C TYR A 85 20.51 10.52 39.78
N LEU A 86 21.03 10.12 40.92
CA LEU A 86 20.89 10.84 42.19
C LEU A 86 19.42 11.17 42.55
N GLY A 87 18.49 10.23 42.28
CA GLY A 87 17.07 10.40 42.57
C GLY A 87 16.31 11.29 41.57
N THR A 88 16.96 11.74 40.49
CA THR A 88 16.35 12.59 39.46
C THR A 88 16.11 11.77 38.16
N THR A 89 14.94 11.86 37.59
CA THR A 89 14.63 11.24 36.29
C THR A 89 15.41 11.96 35.18
N LEU A 90 16.17 11.20 34.39
CA LEU A 90 16.94 11.74 33.29
C LEU A 90 16.04 11.97 32.05
N LEU A 91 16.28 13.07 31.36
CA LEU A 91 15.74 13.33 30.04
C LEU A 91 16.53 12.54 29.01
N LYS A 92 15.82 11.82 28.15
CA LYS A 92 16.38 11.07 27.03
C LYS A 92 16.07 11.81 25.73
N PRO A 93 17.08 12.12 24.89
CA PRO A 93 16.82 12.68 23.58
C PRO A 93 16.15 11.66 22.67
N ASN A 94 15.21 12.14 21.87
CA ASN A 94 14.52 11.34 20.84
C ASN A 94 15.26 11.43 19.51
N GLY A 95 15.05 10.43 18.65
CA GLY A 95 15.48 10.50 17.26
C GLY A 95 14.65 11.51 16.48
N TYR A 96 15.26 12.11 15.47
CA TYR A 96 14.59 13.07 14.60
C TYR A 96 15.05 12.92 13.15
N SER A 97 14.19 13.35 12.22
CA SER A 97 14.48 13.40 10.80
C SER A 97 13.91 14.70 10.21
N PRO A 98 14.75 15.72 9.95
CA PRO A 98 14.28 17.05 9.54
C PRO A 98 13.62 17.07 8.15
N ASP A 99 13.94 16.09 7.32
CA ASP A 99 13.49 16.00 5.92
C ASP A 99 12.21 15.19 5.76
N LEU A 100 11.54 14.83 6.85
CA LEU A 100 10.26 14.11 6.81
C LEU A 100 9.22 14.85 5.96
N LYS A 101 8.60 14.12 5.07
CA LYS A 101 7.58 14.62 4.15
C LYS A 101 6.47 13.61 3.91
N TRP A 102 5.42 14.05 3.23
CA TRP A 102 4.31 13.22 2.83
C TRP A 102 4.75 11.98 2.04
N GLU A 103 4.31 10.81 2.45
CA GLU A 103 4.27 9.64 1.59
C GLU A 103 3.17 9.86 0.56
N GLN A 104 3.44 9.59 -0.71
CA GLN A 104 2.50 9.83 -1.80
C GLN A 104 2.25 8.56 -2.61
N THR A 105 0.97 8.27 -2.82
CA THR A 105 0.52 7.19 -3.71
C THR A 105 -0.20 7.78 -4.92
N THR A 106 0.34 7.51 -6.10
CA THR A 106 -0.31 7.80 -7.38
C THR A 106 -1.03 6.55 -7.85
N THR A 107 -2.32 6.67 -8.12
CA THR A 107 -3.19 5.59 -8.59
C THR A 107 -3.65 5.88 -10.02
N TYR A 108 -3.56 4.87 -10.88
CA TYR A 108 -4.18 4.81 -12.20
C TYR A 108 -5.14 3.64 -12.19
N ASN A 109 -6.35 3.83 -12.68
CA ASN A 109 -7.31 2.75 -12.83
C ASN A 109 -8.10 2.86 -14.13
N VAL A 110 -8.46 1.68 -14.66
CA VAL A 110 -9.34 1.53 -15.79
C VAL A 110 -10.36 0.47 -15.46
N ALA A 111 -11.63 0.77 -15.67
CA ALA A 111 -12.70 -0.17 -15.36
C ALA A 111 -13.78 -0.18 -16.46
N ILE A 112 -14.41 -1.34 -16.60
CA ILE A 112 -15.58 -1.54 -17.43
C ILE A 112 -16.73 -2.00 -16.53
N ASP A 113 -17.82 -1.24 -16.51
CA ASP A 113 -19.08 -1.66 -15.92
C ASP A 113 -19.97 -2.21 -17.04
N PHE A 114 -20.57 -3.36 -16.81
CA PHE A 114 -21.45 -4.01 -17.79
C PHE A 114 -22.79 -4.42 -17.17
N GLY A 115 -23.77 -4.56 -18.01
CA GLY A 115 -25.08 -5.09 -17.65
C GLY A 115 -25.71 -5.77 -18.84
N PHE A 116 -26.20 -6.98 -18.66
CA PHE A 116 -26.87 -7.78 -19.69
C PHE A 116 -28.31 -8.09 -19.29
N LEU A 117 -29.17 -8.29 -20.30
CA LEU A 117 -30.55 -8.73 -20.13
C LEU A 117 -31.34 -7.85 -19.14
N ASN A 118 -31.39 -6.54 -19.41
CA ASN A 118 -31.99 -5.53 -18.53
C ASN A 118 -31.34 -5.49 -17.12
N ASN A 119 -30.00 -5.57 -17.07
CA ASN A 119 -29.20 -5.64 -15.84
C ASN A 119 -29.46 -6.88 -14.96
N ARG A 120 -30.10 -7.92 -15.51
CA ARG A 120 -30.26 -9.18 -14.79
C ARG A 120 -28.94 -9.84 -14.46
N ILE A 121 -27.92 -9.63 -15.31
CA ILE A 121 -26.52 -9.92 -15.03
C ILE A 121 -25.76 -8.60 -15.12
N ASN A 122 -25.10 -8.20 -14.06
CA ASN A 122 -24.33 -6.96 -14.04
C ASN A 122 -23.04 -7.13 -13.25
N GLY A 123 -22.10 -6.23 -13.47
CA GLY A 123 -20.83 -6.28 -12.76
C GLY A 123 -19.84 -5.25 -13.24
N SER A 124 -18.62 -5.37 -12.75
CA SER A 124 -17.49 -4.58 -13.22
C SER A 124 -16.21 -5.39 -13.24
N ILE A 125 -15.28 -5.00 -14.10
CA ILE A 125 -13.89 -5.45 -14.10
C ILE A 125 -13.04 -4.20 -14.06
N GLU A 126 -12.10 -4.15 -13.09
CA GLU A 126 -11.21 -3.03 -12.90
C GLU A 126 -9.76 -3.51 -12.85
N TYR A 127 -8.88 -2.84 -13.57
CA TYR A 127 -7.44 -2.93 -13.42
C TYR A 127 -6.93 -1.64 -12.79
N TYR A 128 -6.06 -1.78 -11.80
CA TYR A 128 -5.41 -0.63 -11.16
C TYR A 128 -3.91 -0.82 -11.06
N GLN A 129 -3.20 0.30 -11.01
CA GLN A 129 -1.79 0.38 -10.70
C GLN A 129 -1.54 1.55 -9.75
N LYS A 130 -0.87 1.26 -8.63
CA LYS A 130 -0.50 2.22 -7.59
C LYS A 130 1.02 2.32 -7.50
N HIS A 131 1.51 3.53 -7.45
CA HIS A 131 2.92 3.84 -7.23
C HIS A 131 3.05 4.67 -5.98
N THR A 132 3.63 4.08 -4.94
CA THR A 132 3.93 4.80 -3.70
C THR A 132 5.39 5.20 -3.70
N LYS A 133 5.65 6.45 -3.38
CA LYS A 133 6.97 7.05 -3.20
C LYS A 133 7.09 7.67 -1.83
N ASP A 134 8.34 7.84 -1.38
CA ASP A 134 8.64 8.43 -0.08
C ASP A 134 7.96 7.68 1.07
N LEU A 135 7.96 6.33 1.01
CA LEU A 135 7.40 5.45 2.04
C LEU A 135 7.96 5.82 3.41
N LEU A 136 7.06 6.05 4.36
CA LEU A 136 7.39 6.33 5.74
C LEU A 136 7.65 5.01 6.49
N ASN A 137 8.85 4.86 7.06
CA ASN A 137 9.18 3.69 7.86
C ASN A 137 10.24 4.03 8.93
N THR A 138 10.30 3.18 9.95
CA THR A 138 11.35 3.26 10.97
C THR A 138 12.58 2.49 10.48
N ILE A 139 13.71 3.16 10.47
CA ILE A 139 14.99 2.62 10.02
C ILE A 139 16.07 2.80 11.05
N SER A 140 17.15 2.02 10.93
CA SER A 140 18.36 2.23 11.73
C SER A 140 19.09 3.48 11.23
N ALA A 141 19.41 4.38 12.15
CA ALA A 141 20.31 5.51 11.91
C ALA A 141 21.76 5.05 12.06
N ALA A 142 22.67 5.62 11.26
CA ALA A 142 24.09 5.36 11.43
C ALA A 142 24.57 5.86 12.80
N ALA A 143 25.52 5.15 13.39
CA ALA A 143 26.10 5.53 14.66
C ALA A 143 26.68 6.96 14.60
N GLY A 144 26.34 7.78 15.59
CA GLY A 144 26.80 9.16 15.69
C GLY A 144 26.03 10.17 14.81
N THR A 145 25.07 9.76 13.99
CA THR A 145 24.29 10.68 13.14
C THR A 145 22.96 11.10 13.78
N ASN A 146 22.54 10.41 14.84
CA ASN A 146 21.31 10.72 15.55
C ASN A 146 21.44 10.36 17.03
N PHE A 147 20.53 10.84 17.87
CA PHE A 147 20.54 10.57 19.32
C PHE A 147 20.11 9.15 19.68
N ILE A 148 19.38 8.50 18.80
CA ILE A 148 18.98 7.09 18.92
C ILE A 148 19.25 6.38 17.60
N ASN A 149 19.31 5.05 17.66
CA ASN A 149 19.62 4.22 16.51
C ASN A 149 18.40 3.86 15.62
N LEU A 150 17.20 4.31 15.98
CA LEU A 150 15.97 4.10 15.19
C LEU A 150 15.26 5.43 14.96
N ILE A 151 15.01 5.78 13.71
CA ILE A 151 14.33 7.01 13.31
C ILE A 151 13.26 6.72 12.26
N THR A 152 12.20 7.52 12.22
CA THR A 152 11.27 7.54 11.09
C THR A 152 11.87 8.34 9.95
N ALA A 153 11.83 7.80 8.74
CA ALA A 153 12.33 8.47 7.54
C ALA A 153 11.53 8.05 6.29
N ASN A 154 11.65 8.84 5.22
CA ASN A 154 11.09 8.48 3.91
C ASN A 154 12.11 7.62 3.16
N VAL A 155 11.89 6.31 3.05
CA VAL A 155 12.95 5.37 2.68
C VAL A 155 12.68 4.48 1.48
N GLY A 156 11.59 4.68 0.76
CA GLY A 156 11.37 3.71 -0.29
C GLY A 156 10.32 4.06 -1.32
N LYS A 157 10.16 3.11 -2.23
CA LYS A 157 9.12 3.11 -3.27
C LYS A 157 8.50 1.73 -3.37
N MET A 158 7.21 1.69 -3.62
CA MET A 158 6.44 0.46 -3.81
C MET A 158 5.56 0.59 -5.05
N LYS A 159 5.35 -0.53 -5.72
CA LYS A 159 4.33 -0.69 -6.75
C LYS A 159 3.31 -1.73 -6.29
N ASN A 160 2.05 -1.44 -6.56
CA ASN A 160 0.96 -2.38 -6.40
C ASN A 160 0.12 -2.34 -7.67
N LYS A 161 -0.25 -3.49 -8.20
CA LYS A 161 -1.16 -3.64 -9.35
C LYS A 161 -2.12 -4.77 -9.09
N GLY A 162 -3.31 -4.67 -9.64
CA GLY A 162 -4.29 -5.73 -9.45
C GLY A 162 -5.44 -5.65 -10.43
N VAL A 163 -6.21 -6.73 -10.43
CA VAL A 163 -7.47 -6.86 -11.14
C VAL A 163 -8.54 -7.20 -10.11
N GLU A 164 -9.63 -6.47 -10.17
CA GLU A 164 -10.82 -6.72 -9.37
C GLU A 164 -12.00 -6.97 -10.30
N ALA A 165 -12.77 -8.00 -10.03
CA ALA A 165 -13.98 -8.28 -10.77
C ALA A 165 -15.12 -8.62 -9.83
N ASN A 166 -16.30 -8.10 -10.13
CA ASN A 166 -17.53 -8.48 -9.47
C ASN A 166 -18.59 -8.80 -10.52
N VAL A 167 -19.42 -9.79 -10.23
CA VAL A 167 -20.57 -10.17 -11.06
C VAL A 167 -21.74 -10.45 -10.13
N ASN A 168 -22.89 -9.87 -10.44
CA ASN A 168 -24.16 -10.14 -9.78
C ASN A 168 -25.15 -10.64 -10.81
N ALA A 169 -25.91 -11.66 -10.48
CA ALA A 169 -26.91 -12.25 -11.35
C ALA A 169 -28.21 -12.53 -10.58
N ILE A 170 -29.33 -12.10 -11.14
CA ILE A 170 -30.65 -12.52 -10.70
C ILE A 170 -30.95 -13.86 -11.39
N ALA A 171 -30.62 -14.96 -10.69
CA ALA A 171 -30.76 -16.31 -11.23
C ALA A 171 -32.25 -16.68 -11.45
N ILE A 172 -33.09 -16.38 -10.45
CA ILE A 172 -34.53 -16.60 -10.51
C ILE A 172 -35.22 -15.31 -10.06
N GLN A 173 -36.26 -14.95 -10.82
CA GLN A 173 -37.17 -13.86 -10.46
C GLN A 173 -38.60 -14.25 -10.79
N SER A 174 -39.41 -14.39 -9.76
CA SER A 174 -40.83 -14.63 -9.85
C SER A 174 -41.60 -13.64 -9.00
N LYS A 175 -42.91 -13.73 -8.96
CA LYS A 175 -43.76 -12.83 -8.18
C LYS A 175 -43.49 -12.92 -6.68
N ASP A 176 -43.20 -14.12 -6.18
CA ASP A 176 -43.09 -14.39 -4.73
C ASP A 176 -41.67 -14.86 -4.30
N PHE A 177 -40.74 -15.00 -5.29
CA PHE A 177 -39.39 -15.48 -4.98
C PHE A 177 -38.37 -14.85 -5.93
N THR A 178 -37.29 -14.30 -5.34
CA THR A 178 -36.14 -13.80 -6.08
C THR A 178 -34.88 -14.45 -5.50
N TRP A 179 -34.02 -14.98 -6.39
CA TRP A 179 -32.73 -15.52 -6.02
C TRP A 179 -31.63 -14.77 -6.77
N GLU A 180 -30.75 -14.12 -6.01
CA GLU A 180 -29.60 -13.37 -6.51
C GLU A 180 -28.32 -14.09 -6.09
N VAL A 181 -27.34 -14.10 -7.00
CA VAL A 181 -26.00 -14.66 -6.77
C VAL A 181 -24.97 -13.59 -7.09
N GLY A 182 -24.08 -13.31 -6.14
CA GLY A 182 -22.95 -12.39 -6.31
C GLY A 182 -21.62 -13.11 -6.15
N TYR A 183 -20.65 -12.75 -6.99
CA TYR A 183 -19.27 -13.24 -6.92
C TYR A 183 -18.29 -12.10 -7.06
N ASN A 184 -17.28 -12.09 -6.18
CA ASN A 184 -16.17 -11.13 -6.21
C ASN A 184 -14.84 -11.88 -6.27
N ILE A 185 -13.94 -11.41 -7.09
CA ILE A 185 -12.57 -11.91 -7.16
C ILE A 185 -11.59 -10.74 -7.25
N THR A 186 -10.52 -10.83 -6.48
CA THR A 186 -9.43 -9.86 -6.51
C THR A 186 -8.10 -10.59 -6.62
N TRP A 187 -7.28 -10.14 -7.55
CA TRP A 187 -5.87 -10.52 -7.62
C TRP A 187 -5.01 -9.26 -7.49
N ASN A 188 -3.99 -9.30 -6.65
CA ASN A 188 -3.05 -8.20 -6.53
C ASN A 188 -1.60 -8.68 -6.46
N ASP A 189 -0.68 -7.84 -6.91
CA ASP A 189 0.77 -8.02 -6.84
C ASP A 189 1.39 -6.72 -6.30
N SER A 190 2.00 -6.82 -5.13
CA SER A 190 2.67 -5.69 -4.46
C SER A 190 4.16 -5.96 -4.38
N LYS A 191 4.99 -4.98 -4.77
CA LYS A 191 6.45 -5.10 -4.70
C LYS A 191 7.10 -3.82 -4.21
N ILE A 192 8.05 -3.98 -3.30
CA ILE A 192 8.97 -2.92 -2.94
C ILE A 192 9.96 -2.77 -4.09
N THR A 193 10.02 -1.58 -4.69
CA THR A 193 10.88 -1.33 -5.87
C THR A 193 12.17 -0.62 -5.51
N LYS A 194 12.21 0.03 -4.34
CA LYS A 194 13.39 0.69 -3.82
C LYS A 194 13.29 0.80 -2.31
N LEU A 195 14.38 0.51 -1.63
CA LEU A 195 14.64 0.92 -0.25
C LEU A 195 15.92 1.74 -0.28
N THR A 196 15.91 2.88 0.39
CA THR A 196 17.09 3.75 0.46
C THR A 196 17.41 3.93 1.94
N THR A 197 18.55 3.40 2.36
CA THR A 197 19.19 3.89 3.57
C THR A 197 20.41 4.67 3.12
N THR A 198 20.59 5.85 3.66
CA THR A 198 21.71 6.74 3.31
C THR A 198 23.06 6.14 3.70
N PHE A 199 23.06 5.05 4.48
CA PHE A 199 24.22 4.56 5.20
C PHE A 199 24.75 3.21 4.72
N ASN A 200 23.97 2.46 3.95
CA ASN A 200 24.41 1.20 3.39
C ASN A 200 23.79 1.00 2.01
N PRO A 201 24.55 1.18 0.92
CA PRO A 201 24.06 0.93 -0.44
C PRO A 201 23.69 -0.54 -0.69
N ASP A 202 24.28 -1.47 0.08
CA ASP A 202 24.01 -2.90 0.00
C ASP A 202 22.85 -3.34 0.90
N TYR A 203 22.11 -2.38 1.45
CA TYR A 203 20.99 -2.63 2.35
C TYR A 203 19.85 -3.37 1.64
N GLN A 204 19.66 -4.62 1.98
CA GLN A 204 18.75 -5.52 1.27
C GLN A 204 17.34 -5.59 1.88
N GLY A 205 17.11 -5.02 3.07
CA GLY A 205 15.79 -5.08 3.67
C GLY A 205 15.68 -4.50 5.07
N ILE A 206 14.48 -4.11 5.45
CA ILE A 206 14.10 -3.61 6.78
C ILE A 206 13.36 -4.73 7.50
N ASP A 207 13.71 -4.99 8.75
CA ASP A 207 12.96 -5.93 9.57
C ASP A 207 11.53 -5.41 9.79
N ALA A 208 10.56 -6.25 9.48
CA ALA A 208 9.13 -5.93 9.55
C ALA A 208 8.41 -6.74 10.65
N GLY A 209 9.18 -7.18 11.64
CA GLY A 209 8.76 -8.05 12.73
C GLY A 209 9.79 -9.16 12.97
N THR A 210 9.44 -10.15 13.78
CA THR A 210 10.37 -11.20 14.18
C THR A 210 10.81 -12.10 13.01
N ASN A 211 9.91 -12.34 12.06
CA ASN A 211 10.08 -13.34 11.00
C ASN A 211 9.72 -12.79 9.61
N GLN A 212 9.71 -11.49 9.44
CA GLN A 212 9.34 -10.83 8.20
C GLN A 212 10.33 -9.73 7.85
N LYS A 213 10.50 -9.48 6.55
CA LYS A 213 11.31 -8.39 6.02
C LYS A 213 10.59 -7.61 4.93
N HIS A 214 10.88 -6.33 4.86
CA HIS A 214 10.64 -5.50 3.68
C HIS A 214 11.89 -5.57 2.81
N GLN A 215 11.83 -6.28 1.69
CA GLN A 215 12.97 -6.48 0.80
C GLN A 215 12.64 -5.97 -0.62
N VAL A 216 13.65 -5.40 -1.29
CA VAL A 216 13.49 -4.94 -2.68
C VAL A 216 13.24 -6.15 -3.60
N GLY A 217 12.22 -6.04 -4.45
CA GLY A 217 11.76 -7.10 -5.34
C GLY A 217 10.65 -7.99 -4.77
N GLU A 218 10.45 -7.94 -3.44
CA GLU A 218 9.49 -8.77 -2.73
C GLU A 218 8.25 -7.99 -2.26
N MET A 219 7.24 -8.71 -1.79
CA MET A 219 6.08 -8.11 -1.14
C MET A 219 6.46 -7.50 0.22
N PRO A 220 5.80 -6.42 0.65
CA PRO A 220 5.95 -5.94 2.02
C PRO A 220 5.61 -7.03 3.03
N GLY A 221 6.49 -7.24 4.01
CA GLY A 221 6.29 -8.24 5.05
C GLY A 221 6.50 -9.69 4.59
N THR A 222 7.33 -9.90 3.58
CA THR A 222 7.71 -11.25 3.14
C THR A 222 8.33 -12.02 4.29
N PHE A 223 7.91 -13.27 4.47
CA PHE A 223 8.48 -14.14 5.49
C PHE A 223 9.96 -14.41 5.21
N TYR A 224 10.77 -14.27 6.25
CA TYR A 224 12.20 -14.52 6.25
C TYR A 224 12.53 -15.54 7.34
N LEU A 225 12.54 -16.81 6.94
CA LEU A 225 12.62 -17.95 7.84
C LEU A 225 13.68 -18.94 7.35
N TYR A 226 14.26 -19.66 8.28
CA TYR A 226 15.07 -20.82 7.97
C TYR A 226 14.21 -21.94 7.40
N GLN A 227 14.66 -22.57 6.35
CA GLN A 227 14.01 -23.75 5.78
C GLN A 227 14.54 -25.01 6.49
N GLN A 228 13.64 -25.70 7.18
CA GLN A 228 13.96 -26.92 7.91
C GLN A 228 14.37 -28.06 6.94
N VAL A 229 15.41 -28.82 7.29
CA VAL A 229 15.78 -30.08 6.64
C VAL A 229 15.04 -31.24 7.32
N TYR A 230 14.54 -32.17 6.52
CA TYR A 230 13.83 -33.36 6.99
C TYR A 230 14.59 -34.63 6.60
N ASP A 231 14.50 -35.67 7.42
CA ASP A 231 15.03 -37.02 7.10
C ASP A 231 14.12 -37.73 6.07
N GLU A 232 14.53 -38.93 5.66
CA GLU A 232 13.78 -39.75 4.70
C GLU A 232 12.39 -40.19 5.18
N ASN A 233 12.11 -40.09 6.47
CA ASN A 233 10.82 -40.39 7.08
C ASN A 233 9.95 -39.14 7.28
N GLY A 234 10.39 -37.96 6.82
CA GLY A 234 9.69 -36.70 6.98
C GLY A 234 9.80 -36.09 8.40
N LYS A 235 10.77 -36.55 9.21
CA LYS A 235 11.06 -35.96 10.52
C LYS A 235 12.03 -34.79 10.38
N PRO A 236 11.80 -33.66 11.07
CA PRO A 236 12.74 -32.54 11.08
C PRO A 236 14.04 -32.93 11.77
N ILE A 237 15.16 -32.68 11.09
CA ILE A 237 16.50 -32.87 11.68
C ILE A 237 16.80 -31.65 12.53
N GLN A 238 17.02 -31.85 13.81
CA GLN A 238 17.24 -30.77 14.77
C GLN A 238 18.46 -29.94 14.40
N ASN A 239 18.30 -28.61 14.38
CA ASN A 239 19.35 -27.64 14.05
C ASN A 239 19.93 -27.75 12.63
N ALA A 240 19.25 -28.45 11.72
CA ALA A 240 19.66 -28.53 10.31
C ALA A 240 18.70 -27.69 9.44
N PHE A 241 19.29 -26.75 8.71
CA PHE A 241 18.55 -25.87 7.82
C PHE A 241 19.16 -25.90 6.42
N VAL A 242 18.36 -25.56 5.43
CA VAL A 242 18.79 -25.55 4.02
C VAL A 242 19.64 -24.32 3.76
N ASP A 243 20.88 -24.53 3.34
CA ASP A 243 21.73 -23.50 2.75
C ASP A 243 21.26 -23.26 1.30
N ARG A 244 20.58 -22.12 1.07
CA ARG A 244 19.98 -21.81 -0.25
C ARG A 244 20.94 -21.21 -1.25
N ASN A 245 22.01 -20.59 -0.79
CA ASN A 245 23.01 -19.93 -1.63
C ASN A 245 24.30 -20.73 -1.76
N ASN A 246 24.41 -21.86 -1.04
CA ASN A 246 25.56 -22.78 -1.01
C ASN A 246 26.88 -22.08 -0.59
N ASP A 247 26.79 -21.13 0.36
CA ASP A 247 27.97 -20.44 0.91
C ASP A 247 28.52 -21.12 2.17
N GLY A 248 27.89 -22.18 2.65
CA GLY A 248 28.23 -22.93 3.86
C GLY A 248 27.79 -22.24 5.16
N GLN A 249 26.99 -21.19 5.08
CA GLN A 249 26.42 -20.48 6.22
C GLN A 249 24.88 -20.51 6.14
N ILE A 250 24.23 -20.45 7.29
CA ILE A 250 22.76 -20.49 7.41
C ILE A 250 22.26 -19.24 8.08
#